data_a00768e34ba321e33d568d16c6f9c563
#
_entry.id   a00768e34ba321e33d568d16c6f9c563
#
_cell.length_a   1.000
_cell.length_b   1.000
_cell.length_c   1.000
_cell.angle_alpha   90.00
_cell.angle_beta   90.00
_cell.angle_gamma   90.00
#
_symmetry.space_group_name_H-M   'P 1'
#
loop_
_entity.id
_entity.type
_entity.pdbx_description
1 polymer ?
#
loop_
_entity_poly.entity_id
_entity_poly.type
_entity_poly.pdbx_seq_one_letter_code
_entity_poly.pdbx_strand_id
1 'polypeptide(L)'
;MKILKNVSLKKYNTIKIGGPAKVIYFPETHSEIKSIKNILQKKKTLILGNGSNIAFRDVGYKNDLVCFKKLKKSLSLIGTNNIYASAGVSCAKLAKFAHRHNIPGYEFLYGIPGTVGGALRMNAGAFGSEIWDNVQYVTILNKNFDLVKLDKSKFKFSYRKVCM
;
A
#
# COMPACT_ATOMS: atom_id res chain seq x y z
N MET A 1 17.62 -2.56 -5.29
CA MET A 1 16.69 -3.37 -4.45
C MET A 1 17.41 -4.01 -3.27
N LYS A 2 16.95 -3.79 -2.04
CA LYS A 2 17.46 -4.48 -0.85
C LYS A 2 16.75 -5.82 -0.66
N ILE A 3 17.51 -6.88 -0.29
CA ILE A 3 16.96 -8.21 0.02
C ILE A 3 17.46 -8.60 1.40
N LEU A 4 16.58 -9.08 2.26
CA LEU A 4 16.90 -9.59 3.58
C LEU A 4 16.41 -11.03 3.72
N LYS A 5 17.22 -11.88 4.35
CA LYS A 5 16.89 -13.29 4.62
C LYS A 5 16.92 -13.57 6.12
N ASN A 6 16.06 -14.46 6.58
CA ASN A 6 15.98 -14.90 7.97
C ASN A 6 15.90 -13.77 9.01
N VAL A 7 15.13 -12.71 8.70
CA VAL A 7 14.98 -11.54 9.56
C VAL A 7 13.67 -11.57 10.32
N SER A 8 13.69 -11.12 11.58
CA SER A 8 12.49 -11.04 12.42
C SER A 8 11.45 -10.08 11.82
N LEU A 9 10.21 -10.56 11.70
CA LEU A 9 9.07 -9.82 11.20
C LEU A 9 8.53 -8.78 12.19
N LYS A 10 8.96 -8.79 13.44
CA LYS A 10 8.59 -7.81 14.47
C LYS A 10 8.83 -6.36 14.04
N LYS A 11 9.84 -6.11 13.20
CA LYS A 11 10.19 -4.78 12.67
C LYS A 11 9.33 -4.35 11.47
N TYR A 12 8.50 -5.24 10.93
CA TYR A 12 7.77 -5.03 9.68
C TYR A 12 6.26 -5.07 9.84
N ASN A 13 5.77 -5.02 11.08
CA ASN A 13 4.36 -4.82 11.38
C ASN A 13 4.16 -3.93 12.61
N THR A 14 2.98 -3.31 12.71
CA THR A 14 2.68 -2.31 13.74
C THR A 14 2.59 -2.91 15.15
N ILE A 15 2.10 -4.15 15.27
CA ILE A 15 1.96 -4.84 16.57
C ILE A 15 3.26 -5.48 17.06
N LYS A 16 4.32 -5.42 16.27
CA LYS A 16 5.69 -5.86 16.63
C LYS A 16 5.80 -7.32 17.06
N ILE A 17 5.01 -8.21 16.46
CA ILE A 17 5.02 -9.66 16.72
C ILE A 17 5.46 -10.44 15.48
N GLY A 18 5.82 -11.72 15.67
CA GLY A 18 6.11 -12.67 14.61
C GLY A 18 7.57 -13.11 14.52
N GLY A 19 7.74 -14.32 14.06
CA GLY A 19 9.02 -14.97 13.85
C GLY A 19 9.77 -14.52 12.59
N PRO A 20 10.71 -15.33 12.07
CA PRO A 20 11.54 -14.95 10.94
C PRO A 20 10.78 -14.96 9.60
N ALA A 21 11.13 -14.04 8.73
CA ALA A 21 10.81 -14.11 7.30
C ALA A 21 11.91 -14.88 6.58
N LYS A 22 11.55 -15.83 5.71
CA LYS A 22 12.51 -16.53 4.84
C LYS A 22 13.27 -15.50 3.97
N VAL A 23 12.51 -14.61 3.32
CA VAL A 23 13.06 -13.56 2.48
C VAL A 23 12.11 -12.38 2.38
N ILE A 24 12.65 -11.15 2.40
CA ILE A 24 11.92 -9.91 2.16
C ILE A 24 12.64 -9.13 1.09
N TYR A 25 11.92 -8.75 0.04
CA TYR A 25 12.37 -7.89 -1.05
C TYR A 25 11.87 -6.46 -0.81
N PHE A 26 12.73 -5.46 -1.00
CA PHE A 26 12.41 -4.04 -0.86
C PHE A 26 12.69 -3.32 -2.17
N PRO A 27 11.80 -3.37 -3.15
CA PRO A 27 11.96 -2.59 -4.37
C PRO A 27 11.81 -1.09 -4.07
N GLU A 28 12.65 -0.29 -4.72
CA GLU A 28 12.66 1.17 -4.59
C GLU A 28 12.13 1.86 -5.86
N THR A 29 12.18 1.13 -7.01
CA THR A 29 11.77 1.64 -8.33
C THR A 29 10.82 0.67 -9.03
N HIS A 30 10.14 1.16 -10.06
CA HIS A 30 9.28 0.33 -10.92
C HIS A 30 10.09 -0.73 -11.68
N SER A 31 11.29 -0.42 -12.15
CA SER A 31 12.18 -1.39 -12.81
C SER A 31 12.54 -2.55 -11.89
N GLU A 32 12.80 -2.27 -10.61
CA GLU A 32 13.05 -3.31 -9.61
C GLU A 32 11.80 -4.15 -9.30
N ILE A 33 10.60 -3.57 -9.37
CA ILE A 33 9.36 -4.35 -9.28
C ILE A 33 9.24 -5.29 -10.48
N LYS A 34 9.52 -4.81 -11.70
CA LYS A 34 9.52 -5.67 -12.91
C LYS A 34 10.55 -6.80 -12.82
N SER A 35 11.71 -6.57 -12.23
CA SER A 35 12.75 -7.60 -12.09
C SER A 35 12.36 -8.77 -11.18
N ILE A 36 11.40 -8.56 -10.26
CA ILE A 36 10.86 -9.60 -9.38
C ILE A 36 9.47 -10.09 -9.77
N LYS A 37 9.06 -9.90 -11.03
CA LYS A 37 7.74 -10.32 -11.53
C LYS A 37 7.40 -11.78 -11.20
N ASN A 38 8.36 -12.69 -11.41
CA ASN A 38 8.18 -14.13 -11.13
C ASN A 38 7.90 -14.42 -9.64
N ILE A 39 8.41 -13.58 -8.74
CA ILE A 39 8.14 -13.66 -7.29
C ILE A 39 6.73 -13.15 -7.02
N LEU A 40 6.36 -12.00 -7.56
CA LEU A 40 5.05 -11.38 -7.37
C LEU A 40 3.89 -12.22 -7.95
N GLN A 41 4.15 -13.04 -8.97
CA GLN A 41 3.18 -13.95 -9.56
C GLN A 41 2.93 -15.22 -8.74
N LYS A 42 3.79 -15.55 -7.78
CA LYS A 42 3.57 -16.71 -6.91
C LYS A 42 2.36 -16.49 -6.01
N LYS A 43 1.43 -17.43 -5.97
CA LYS A 43 0.17 -17.37 -5.19
C LYS A 43 0.36 -17.04 -3.70
N LYS A 44 1.50 -17.43 -3.12
CA LYS A 44 1.79 -17.25 -1.69
C LYS A 44 2.73 -16.05 -1.40
N THR A 45 3.06 -15.23 -2.40
CA THR A 45 3.80 -14.00 -2.14
C THR A 45 2.91 -13.01 -1.42
N LEU A 46 3.41 -12.46 -0.31
CA LEU A 46 2.70 -11.47 0.47
C LEU A 46 3.28 -10.07 0.22
N ILE A 47 2.40 -9.14 -0.09
CA ILE A 47 2.76 -7.73 -0.30
C ILE A 47 2.50 -6.94 0.98
N LEU A 48 3.50 -6.19 1.42
CA LEU A 48 3.43 -5.34 2.60
C LEU A 48 3.59 -3.86 2.23
N GLY A 49 2.72 -3.02 2.82
CA GLY A 49 3.00 -1.59 3.02
C GLY A 49 3.75 -1.38 4.34
N ASN A 50 3.12 -0.68 5.29
CA ASN A 50 3.66 -0.49 6.65
C ASN A 50 3.41 -1.68 7.61
N GLY A 51 2.68 -2.73 7.17
CA GLY A 51 2.36 -3.87 8.03
C GLY A 51 1.35 -3.55 9.14
N SER A 52 0.44 -2.60 8.91
CA SER A 52 -0.53 -2.15 9.92
C SER A 52 -1.77 -3.03 10.03
N ASN A 53 -2.02 -3.89 9.04
CA ASN A 53 -3.18 -4.79 9.02
C ASN A 53 -2.76 -6.27 8.89
N ILE A 54 -1.69 -6.65 9.56
CA ILE A 54 -1.17 -8.01 9.53
C ILE A 54 -0.52 -8.39 10.87
N ALA A 55 -0.75 -9.62 11.27
CA ALA A 55 -0.07 -10.29 12.38
C ALA A 55 0.70 -11.50 11.83
N PHE A 56 1.94 -11.67 12.23
CA PHE A 56 2.74 -12.83 11.87
C PHE A 56 2.84 -13.79 13.04
N ARG A 57 2.75 -15.08 12.75
CA ARG A 57 2.96 -16.15 13.77
C ARG A 57 4.45 -16.23 14.16
N ASP A 58 4.74 -16.79 15.34
CA ASP A 58 6.11 -16.94 15.84
C ASP A 58 6.96 -17.90 15.00
N VAL A 59 6.33 -18.86 14.33
CA VAL A 59 7.01 -19.73 13.34
C VAL A 59 7.47 -18.97 12.08
N GLY A 60 7.09 -17.70 11.94
CA GLY A 60 7.49 -16.83 10.83
C GLY A 60 6.70 -17.05 9.55
N TYR A 61 7.29 -16.58 8.43
CA TYR A 61 6.70 -16.67 7.10
C TYR A 61 7.68 -17.32 6.11
N LYS A 62 7.30 -18.49 5.62
CA LYS A 62 8.17 -19.36 4.80
C LYS A 62 8.19 -19.01 3.31
N ASN A 63 7.29 -18.13 2.84
CA ASN A 63 7.22 -17.71 1.44
C ASN A 63 7.82 -16.32 1.23
N ASP A 64 7.77 -15.83 -0.01
CA ASP A 64 8.32 -14.54 -0.38
C ASP A 64 7.48 -13.39 0.18
N LEU A 65 8.16 -12.37 0.72
CA LEU A 65 7.57 -11.09 1.14
C LEU A 65 8.10 -9.99 0.24
N VAL A 66 7.24 -9.11 -0.25
CA VAL A 66 7.62 -7.90 -0.97
C VAL A 66 7.10 -6.70 -0.19
N CYS A 67 8.01 -5.88 0.32
CA CYS A 67 7.68 -4.72 1.16
C CYS A 67 7.92 -3.41 0.40
N PHE A 68 6.85 -2.69 0.11
CA PHE A 68 6.91 -1.41 -0.63
C PHE A 68 7.24 -0.20 0.23
N LYS A 69 7.68 -0.40 1.48
CA LYS A 69 8.06 0.69 2.40
C LYS A 69 9.14 1.61 1.83
N LYS A 70 10.03 1.08 0.99
CA LYS A 70 11.13 1.81 0.36
C LYS A 70 10.81 2.38 -1.02
N LEU A 71 9.66 2.04 -1.59
CA LEU A 71 9.25 2.57 -2.89
C LEU A 71 9.23 4.10 -2.85
N LYS A 72 9.76 4.72 -3.92
CA LYS A 72 9.76 6.19 -4.06
C LYS A 72 8.37 6.76 -3.82
N LYS A 73 8.29 7.72 -2.92
CA LYS A 73 7.03 8.35 -2.51
C LYS A 73 6.87 9.67 -3.22
N SER A 74 5.69 9.90 -3.80
CA SER A 74 5.30 11.16 -4.41
C SER A 74 3.94 11.58 -3.89
N LEU A 75 3.78 12.87 -3.62
CA LEU A 75 2.55 13.50 -3.17
C LEU A 75 2.54 14.91 -3.72
N SER A 76 1.56 15.23 -4.58
CA SER A 76 1.48 16.50 -5.28
C SER A 76 0.03 16.86 -5.61
N LEU A 77 -0.23 18.15 -5.82
CA LEU A 77 -1.48 18.61 -6.41
C LEU A 77 -1.52 18.32 -7.91
N ILE A 78 -2.73 18.06 -8.42
CA ILE A 78 -3.07 18.04 -9.84
C ILE A 78 -4.21 19.06 -10.03
N GLY A 79 -3.92 20.17 -10.66
CA GLY A 79 -4.85 21.31 -10.70
C GLY A 79 -5.09 21.86 -9.29
N THR A 80 -6.30 22.35 -9.02
CA THR A 80 -6.66 23.02 -7.77
C THR A 80 -7.14 22.06 -6.68
N ASN A 81 -7.86 20.99 -7.04
CA ASN A 81 -8.64 20.17 -6.08
C ASN A 81 -8.33 18.67 -6.11
N ASN A 82 -7.34 18.23 -6.90
CA ASN A 82 -6.98 16.84 -6.98
C ASN A 82 -5.60 16.58 -6.41
N ILE A 83 -5.44 15.44 -5.76
CA ILE A 83 -4.17 15.01 -5.15
C ILE A 83 -3.68 13.74 -5.82
N TYR A 84 -2.44 13.77 -6.30
CA TYR A 84 -1.71 12.55 -6.62
C TYR A 84 -0.98 12.04 -5.39
N ALA A 85 -1.20 10.79 -5.03
CA ALA A 85 -0.51 10.13 -3.94
C ALA A 85 -0.01 8.75 -4.38
N SER A 86 1.29 8.51 -4.32
CA SER A 86 1.83 7.17 -4.58
C SER A 86 1.48 6.18 -3.46
N ALA A 87 1.39 4.89 -3.79
CA ALA A 87 0.97 3.83 -2.88
C ALA A 87 1.75 3.76 -1.55
N GLY A 88 3.02 4.20 -1.54
CA GLY A 88 3.88 4.21 -0.35
C GLY A 88 3.69 5.41 0.58
N VAL A 89 2.92 6.42 0.22
CA VAL A 89 2.60 7.56 1.09
C VAL A 89 1.77 7.08 2.27
N SER A 90 2.04 7.56 3.50
CA SER A 90 1.21 7.22 4.65
C SER A 90 -0.13 7.96 4.60
N CYS A 91 -1.20 7.33 5.10
CA CYS A 91 -2.52 7.93 5.18
C CYS A 91 -2.50 9.27 5.93
N ALA A 92 -1.80 9.35 7.06
CA ALA A 92 -1.65 10.60 7.82
C ALA A 92 -0.93 11.72 7.03
N LYS A 93 0.06 11.37 6.16
CA LYS A 93 0.70 12.37 5.30
C LYS A 93 -0.25 12.89 4.23
N LEU A 94 -1.07 12.00 3.65
CA LEU A 94 -2.09 12.41 2.68
C LEU A 94 -3.12 13.34 3.33
N ALA A 95 -3.64 13.00 4.52
CA ALA A 95 -4.57 13.84 5.26
C ALA A 95 -3.98 15.23 5.57
N LYS A 96 -2.74 15.29 6.10
CA LYS A 96 -2.05 16.57 6.35
C LYS A 96 -1.83 17.39 5.08
N PHE A 97 -1.52 16.74 3.96
CA PHE A 97 -1.33 17.40 2.68
C PHE A 97 -2.65 18.00 2.18
N ALA A 98 -3.73 17.24 2.20
CA ALA A 98 -5.06 17.71 1.82
C ALA A 98 -5.50 18.92 2.67
N HIS A 99 -5.34 18.84 4.00
CA HIS A 99 -5.66 19.93 4.91
C HIS A 99 -4.88 21.23 4.59
N ARG A 100 -3.57 21.14 4.33
CA ARG A 100 -2.73 22.31 3.96
C ARG A 100 -3.17 22.99 2.66
N HIS A 101 -3.85 22.25 1.80
CA HIS A 101 -4.33 22.76 0.50
C HIS A 101 -5.86 23.00 0.51
N ASN A 102 -6.49 23.01 1.69
CA ASN A 102 -7.93 23.23 1.87
C ASN A 102 -8.80 22.26 1.05
N ILE A 103 -8.35 21.01 0.90
CA ILE A 103 -9.10 19.94 0.22
C ILE A 103 -9.75 19.07 1.29
N PRO A 104 -11.09 19.14 1.48
CA PRO A 104 -11.80 18.41 2.53
C PRO A 104 -11.98 16.93 2.19
N GLY A 105 -12.43 16.14 3.18
CA GLY A 105 -12.83 14.74 2.99
C GLY A 105 -11.70 13.74 3.18
N TYR A 106 -10.50 14.17 3.63
CA TYR A 106 -9.36 13.29 3.91
C TYR A 106 -9.02 13.19 5.40
N GLU A 107 -9.77 13.84 6.28
CA GLU A 107 -9.47 13.98 7.71
C GLU A 107 -9.44 12.63 8.42
N PHE A 108 -10.36 11.73 8.06
CA PHE A 108 -10.45 10.38 8.63
C PHE A 108 -9.18 9.54 8.41
N LEU A 109 -8.41 9.83 7.37
CA LEU A 109 -7.15 9.13 7.08
C LEU A 109 -6.04 9.46 8.09
N TYR A 110 -6.17 10.55 8.84
CA TYR A 110 -5.14 10.96 9.80
C TYR A 110 -4.90 9.90 10.88
N GLY A 111 -5.97 9.29 11.38
CA GLY A 111 -5.93 8.23 12.39
C GLY A 111 -5.72 6.82 11.82
N ILE A 112 -5.78 6.62 10.50
CA ILE A 112 -5.62 5.29 9.89
C ILE A 112 -4.13 4.98 9.74
N PRO A 113 -3.60 3.96 10.46
CA PRO A 113 -2.22 3.53 10.25
C PRO A 113 -2.07 2.83 8.90
N GLY A 114 -0.97 3.08 8.22
CA GLY A 114 -0.69 2.39 6.96
C GLY A 114 -0.34 3.32 5.82
N THR A 115 -0.38 2.78 4.61
CA THR A 115 -0.08 3.49 3.37
C THR A 115 -1.32 3.62 2.50
N VAL A 116 -1.33 4.61 1.60
CA VAL A 116 -2.41 4.84 0.62
C VAL A 116 -2.70 3.56 -0.17
N GLY A 117 -1.68 2.84 -0.66
CA GLY A 117 -1.90 1.59 -1.38
C GLY A 117 -2.53 0.49 -0.53
N GLY A 118 -2.15 0.39 0.75
CA GLY A 118 -2.77 -0.52 1.71
C GLY A 118 -4.22 -0.13 2.04
N ALA A 119 -4.47 1.15 2.21
CA ALA A 119 -5.81 1.70 2.46
C ALA A 119 -6.73 1.45 1.26
N LEU A 120 -6.27 1.70 0.02
CA LEU A 120 -7.02 1.38 -1.20
C LEU A 120 -7.35 -0.11 -1.29
N ARG A 121 -6.37 -1.00 -1.03
CA ARG A 121 -6.57 -2.45 -1.10
C ARG A 121 -7.62 -2.96 -0.12
N MET A 122 -7.73 -2.31 1.04
CA MET A 122 -8.61 -2.72 2.15
C MET A 122 -9.88 -1.87 2.24
N ASN A 123 -10.12 -0.94 1.33
CA ASN A 123 -11.17 0.08 1.48
C ASN A 123 -11.19 0.64 2.91
N ALA A 124 -10.04 1.17 3.34
CA ALA A 124 -9.91 1.66 4.72
C ALA A 124 -10.81 2.85 4.96
N GLY A 125 -11.55 2.82 6.06
CA GLY A 125 -12.48 3.87 6.44
C GLY A 125 -12.54 4.06 7.95
N ALA A 126 -13.04 5.22 8.36
CA ALA A 126 -13.35 5.60 9.72
C ALA A 126 -14.35 6.76 9.71
N PHE A 127 -15.13 6.88 10.80
CA PHE A 127 -16.11 7.98 10.97
C PHE A 127 -17.12 8.13 9.81
N GLY A 128 -17.56 7.02 9.24
CA GLY A 128 -18.52 7.01 8.14
C GLY A 128 -17.95 7.31 6.74
N SER A 129 -16.65 7.55 6.62
CA SER A 129 -15.96 7.80 5.34
C SER A 129 -15.03 6.65 4.98
N GLU A 130 -14.87 6.39 3.69
CA GLU A 130 -13.98 5.38 3.14
C GLU A 130 -13.03 5.99 2.10
N ILE A 131 -11.82 5.42 1.95
CA ILE A 131 -10.82 6.00 1.04
C ILE A 131 -11.33 6.06 -0.41
N TRP A 132 -12.13 5.08 -0.83
CA TRP A 132 -12.69 5.04 -2.19
C TRP A 132 -13.72 6.15 -2.47
N ASP A 133 -14.24 6.86 -1.45
CA ASP A 133 -15.12 8.01 -1.66
C ASP A 133 -14.40 9.13 -2.42
N ASN A 134 -13.11 9.33 -2.13
CA ASN A 134 -12.27 10.38 -2.69
C ASN A 134 -11.41 9.96 -3.90
N VAL A 135 -11.52 8.71 -4.37
CA VAL A 135 -10.76 8.21 -5.50
C VAL A 135 -11.44 8.54 -6.82
N GLN A 136 -10.70 9.06 -7.78
CA GLN A 136 -11.11 9.20 -9.18
C GLN A 136 -10.42 8.15 -10.06
N TYR A 137 -9.11 8.04 -9.95
CA TYR A 137 -8.29 7.11 -10.73
C TYR A 137 -7.30 6.38 -9.84
N VAL A 138 -6.96 5.16 -10.24
CA VAL A 138 -5.89 4.37 -9.62
C VAL A 138 -4.93 3.90 -10.70
N THR A 139 -3.64 4.09 -10.48
CA THR A 139 -2.62 3.46 -11.32
C THR A 139 -2.22 2.14 -10.68
N ILE A 140 -2.42 1.05 -11.42
CA ILE A 140 -2.09 -0.31 -10.99
C ILE A 140 -1.00 -0.92 -11.87
N LEU A 141 -0.41 -2.01 -11.39
CA LEU A 141 0.38 -2.92 -12.23
C LEU A 141 -0.55 -3.97 -12.82
N ASN A 142 -0.60 -4.07 -14.16
CA ASN A 142 -1.33 -5.11 -14.86
C ASN A 142 -0.59 -6.47 -14.76
N LYS A 143 -1.12 -7.51 -15.39
CA LYS A 143 -0.51 -8.86 -15.43
C LYS A 143 0.89 -8.87 -16.05
N ASN A 144 1.18 -7.92 -16.92
CA ASN A 144 2.49 -7.74 -17.57
C ASN A 144 3.44 -6.84 -16.76
N PHE A 145 3.01 -6.36 -15.59
CA PHE A 145 3.74 -5.39 -14.76
C PHE A 145 3.94 -4.03 -15.42
N ASP A 146 3.05 -3.64 -16.33
CA ASP A 146 2.97 -2.29 -16.85
C ASP A 146 2.03 -1.44 -15.99
N LEU A 147 2.35 -0.15 -15.87
CA LEU A 147 1.52 0.81 -15.17
C LEU A 147 0.31 1.17 -16.04
N VAL A 148 -0.89 0.90 -15.52
CA VAL A 148 -2.15 1.22 -16.18
C VAL A 148 -2.98 2.12 -15.27
N LYS A 149 -3.40 3.29 -15.78
CA LYS A 149 -4.32 4.19 -15.09
C LYS A 149 -5.75 3.73 -15.36
N LEU A 150 -6.50 3.47 -14.32
CA LEU A 150 -7.88 3.01 -14.38
C LEU A 150 -8.80 3.97 -13.63
N ASP A 151 -9.97 4.20 -14.19
CA ASP A 151 -11.06 4.94 -13.53
C ASP A 151 -11.62 4.15 -12.36
N LYS A 152 -12.13 4.85 -11.34
CA LYS A 152 -12.78 4.28 -10.16
C LYS A 152 -13.87 3.26 -10.52
N SER A 153 -14.65 3.50 -11.58
CA SER A 153 -15.74 2.62 -12.03
C SER A 153 -15.30 1.20 -12.41
N LYS A 154 -14.01 0.97 -12.66
CA LYS A 154 -13.46 -0.36 -12.92
C LYS A 154 -13.29 -1.22 -11.67
N PHE A 155 -13.56 -0.66 -10.49
CA PHE A 155 -13.41 -1.34 -9.22
C PHE A 155 -14.75 -1.52 -8.52
N LYS A 156 -14.94 -2.69 -7.91
CA LYS A 156 -16.03 -2.95 -6.95
C LYS A 156 -15.43 -2.95 -5.56
N PHE A 157 -16.00 -2.18 -4.65
CA PHE A 157 -15.52 -2.08 -3.27
C PHE A 157 -16.68 -2.21 -2.30
N SER A 158 -16.40 -2.82 -1.18
CA SER A 158 -17.31 -3.00 -0.05
C SER A 158 -16.48 -3.01 1.24
N TYR A 159 -17.10 -3.21 2.37
CA TYR A 159 -16.39 -3.23 3.66
C TYR A 159 -15.16 -4.16 3.61
N ARG A 160 -13.96 -3.58 3.77
CA ARG A 160 -12.64 -4.25 3.78
C ARG A 160 -12.33 -5.09 2.52
N LYS A 161 -13.01 -4.87 1.42
CA LYS A 161 -12.82 -5.65 0.19
C LYS A 161 -12.82 -4.75 -1.03
N VAL A 162 -11.84 -4.98 -1.92
CA VAL A 162 -11.75 -4.33 -3.23
C VAL A 162 -11.39 -5.38 -4.26
N CYS A 163 -12.11 -5.41 -5.36
CA CYS A 163 -11.86 -6.26 -6.53
C CYS A 163 -12.09 -5.47 -7.83
N MET A 164 -11.55 -5.98 -8.90
CA MET A 164 -11.66 -5.46 -10.24
C MET A 164 -12.38 -6.48 -11.13
#